data_38bc98386115aba62f641e10427ee777
#
_entry.id   38bc98386115aba62f641e10427ee777
#
_cell.length_a   1.000
_cell.length_b   1.000
_cell.length_c   1.000
_cell.angle_alpha   90.00
_cell.angle_beta   90.00
_cell.angle_gamma   90.00
#
_symmetry.space_group_name_H-M   'P 1'
#
loop_
_entity.id
_entity.type
_entity.pdbx_description
1 polymer ?
#
loop_
_entity_poly.entity_id
_entity_poly.type
_entity_poly.pdbx_seq_one_letter_code
_entity_poly.pdbx_strand_id
1 'polypeptide(L)'
;MKQKITYVSEVFEMKTQCLEDGIYLNCSFYHCALPSVNNCYFSGCSFTSCNFTEISGSSNFQNCNFERSCVTKIDKAYFKHCYFESVSMSRSEIVYADIQKCAFTNSILLNKTKIDVLIFFDNIFERKMELNVFDLETPNPGAIFRENNTIDFTHLPADTFTGYKVVEYGTTKTENGKDYAILVVQIPACAQRVCATGYKARADQVKVLGAEDVEGHPLPMDIIYYSSLYGTAYRIGEIVHADKFDSNPLQGCTNGIHFFLDKQDAIDYIMH
;
A
#
# COMPACT_ATOMS: atom_id res chain seq x y z
N MET A 1 37.99 -19.88 -3.32
CA MET A 1 36.53 -19.68 -3.18
C MET A 1 36.03 -20.59 -2.08
N LYS A 2 35.36 -20.07 -1.05
CA LYS A 2 34.68 -20.91 -0.06
C LYS A 2 33.54 -21.65 -0.75
N GLN A 3 33.43 -22.95 -0.50
CA GLN A 3 32.33 -23.75 -1.05
C GLN A 3 31.00 -23.29 -0.40
N LYS A 4 30.03 -22.89 -1.18
CA LYS A 4 28.70 -22.52 -0.65
C LYS A 4 28.01 -23.77 -0.09
N ILE A 5 27.46 -23.66 1.12
CA ILE A 5 26.67 -24.75 1.71
C ILE A 5 25.29 -24.73 1.07
N THR A 6 24.82 -25.92 0.66
CA THR A 6 23.50 -26.07 0.06
C THR A 6 22.55 -26.79 1.02
N TYR A 7 21.39 -26.21 1.26
CA TYR A 7 20.28 -26.77 2.04
C TYR A 7 19.13 -27.08 1.09
N VAL A 8 18.54 -28.25 1.21
CA VAL A 8 17.46 -28.68 0.33
C VAL A 8 16.31 -29.21 1.17
N SER A 9 15.12 -28.63 0.98
CA SER A 9 13.88 -29.01 1.67
C SER A 9 13.99 -29.02 3.21
N GLU A 10 14.85 -28.18 3.75
CA GLU A 10 15.03 -28.04 5.19
C GLU A 10 13.97 -27.13 5.81
N VAL A 11 13.65 -27.39 7.08
CA VAL A 11 12.74 -26.57 7.87
C VAL A 11 13.50 -25.90 9.01
N PHE A 12 13.43 -24.59 9.05
CA PHE A 12 13.99 -23.74 10.10
C PHE A 12 12.85 -23.13 10.89
N GLU A 13 12.74 -23.48 12.15
CA GLU A 13 11.66 -23.00 13.02
C GLU A 13 12.21 -22.35 14.27
N MET A 14 11.67 -21.16 14.61
CA MET A 14 12.05 -20.37 15.79
C MET A 14 13.58 -20.16 15.95
N LYS A 15 14.27 -20.04 14.82
CA LYS A 15 15.74 -19.85 14.79
C LYS A 15 16.10 -18.37 14.78
N THR A 16 17.12 -18.02 15.56
CA THR A 16 17.85 -16.76 15.38
C THR A 16 19.20 -17.10 14.78
N GLN A 17 19.41 -16.72 13.52
CA GLN A 17 20.64 -17.08 12.82
C GLN A 17 20.98 -16.10 11.70
N CYS A 18 22.27 -15.89 11.49
CA CYS A 18 22.80 -15.26 10.29
C CYS A 18 22.92 -16.29 9.18
N LEU A 19 22.53 -15.92 7.97
CA LEU A 19 22.66 -16.75 6.77
C LEU A 19 23.74 -16.11 5.88
N GLU A 20 24.84 -16.83 5.66
CA GLU A 20 25.97 -16.31 4.90
C GLU A 20 26.41 -17.32 3.84
N ASP A 21 26.64 -16.85 2.63
CA ASP A 21 27.16 -17.64 1.51
C ASP A 21 26.39 -18.95 1.24
N GLY A 22 25.11 -19.00 1.60
CA GLY A 22 24.27 -20.21 1.52
C GLY A 22 23.47 -20.31 0.22
N ILE A 23 23.11 -21.56 -0.14
CA ILE A 23 22.13 -21.88 -1.17
C ILE A 23 21.00 -22.64 -0.49
N TYR A 24 19.77 -22.14 -0.62
CA TYR A 24 18.58 -22.70 -0.01
C TYR A 24 17.56 -23.04 -1.12
N LEU A 25 17.22 -24.31 -1.24
CA LEU A 25 16.30 -24.81 -2.25
C LEU A 25 15.08 -25.46 -1.59
N ASN A 26 13.89 -24.94 -1.85
CA ASN A 26 12.63 -25.40 -1.31
C ASN A 26 12.61 -25.47 0.23
N CYS A 27 13.34 -24.58 0.89
CA CYS A 27 13.40 -24.55 2.35
C CYS A 27 12.27 -23.69 2.92
N SER A 28 11.89 -24.00 4.17
CA SER A 28 10.85 -23.26 4.90
C SER A 28 11.40 -22.65 6.17
N PHE A 29 11.12 -21.38 6.38
CA PHE A 29 11.52 -20.60 7.56
C PHE A 29 10.26 -20.14 8.27
N TYR A 30 10.06 -20.56 9.52
CA TYR A 30 8.92 -20.21 10.35
C TYR A 30 9.35 -19.49 11.61
N HIS A 31 8.79 -18.31 11.86
CA HIS A 31 9.06 -17.50 13.05
C HIS A 31 10.57 -17.27 13.30
N CYS A 32 11.34 -17.13 12.22
CA CYS A 32 12.77 -16.95 12.32
C CYS A 32 13.16 -15.47 12.46
N ALA A 33 14.10 -15.18 13.34
CA ALA A 33 14.84 -13.94 13.33
C ALA A 33 16.12 -14.12 12.50
N LEU A 34 16.24 -13.33 11.43
CA LEU A 34 17.35 -13.39 10.47
C LEU A 34 18.13 -12.08 10.54
N PRO A 35 19.06 -11.92 11.51
CA PRO A 35 19.81 -10.68 11.73
C PRO A 35 20.63 -10.27 10.51
N SER A 36 21.16 -11.23 9.78
CA SER A 36 21.87 -10.99 8.53
C SER A 36 21.58 -12.10 7.52
N VAL A 37 21.25 -11.68 6.29
CA VAL A 37 21.18 -12.55 5.11
C VAL A 37 22.12 -11.97 4.08
N ASN A 38 23.31 -12.57 3.93
CA ASN A 38 24.39 -12.03 3.13
C ASN A 38 24.84 -13.02 2.05
N ASN A 39 24.84 -12.56 0.80
CA ASN A 39 25.32 -13.34 -0.37
C ASN A 39 24.66 -14.71 -0.50
N CYS A 40 23.38 -14.82 -0.16
CA CYS A 40 22.60 -16.04 -0.19
C CYS A 40 21.76 -16.15 -1.46
N TYR A 41 21.49 -17.40 -1.86
CA TYR A 41 20.56 -17.71 -2.94
C TYR A 41 19.42 -18.57 -2.41
N PHE A 42 18.20 -18.13 -2.65
CA PHE A 42 16.96 -18.83 -2.27
C PHE A 42 16.14 -19.13 -3.50
N SER A 43 15.68 -20.35 -3.64
CA SER A 43 14.75 -20.74 -4.70
C SER A 43 13.64 -21.65 -4.17
N GLY A 44 12.39 -21.29 -4.45
CA GLY A 44 11.20 -22.02 -3.98
C GLY A 44 11.03 -22.01 -2.46
N CYS A 45 11.64 -21.05 -1.75
CA CYS A 45 11.60 -21.00 -0.29
C CYS A 45 10.38 -20.23 0.22
N SER A 46 9.95 -20.56 1.45
CA SER A 46 8.90 -19.84 2.17
C SER A 46 9.43 -19.22 3.46
N PHE A 47 9.00 -17.99 3.73
CA PHE A 47 9.33 -17.23 4.94
C PHE A 47 8.03 -16.75 5.58
N THR A 48 7.61 -17.42 6.66
CA THR A 48 6.38 -17.11 7.37
C THR A 48 6.69 -16.53 8.74
N SER A 49 6.20 -15.33 9.00
CA SER A 49 6.41 -14.59 10.26
C SER A 49 7.90 -14.42 10.58
N CYS A 50 8.71 -14.13 9.57
CA CYS A 50 10.14 -13.93 9.72
C CYS A 50 10.51 -12.45 9.85
N ASN A 51 11.56 -12.17 10.62
CA ASN A 51 12.12 -10.83 10.75
C ASN A 51 13.52 -10.78 10.13
N PHE A 52 13.65 -10.04 9.02
CA PHE A 52 14.91 -9.77 8.36
C PHE A 52 15.45 -8.43 8.84
N THR A 53 16.53 -8.44 9.62
CA THR A 53 17.15 -7.19 10.05
C THR A 53 17.97 -6.59 8.90
N GLU A 54 18.79 -7.39 8.21
CA GLU A 54 19.54 -6.93 7.04
C GLU A 54 19.61 -8.00 5.95
N ILE A 55 19.35 -7.59 4.72
CA ILE A 55 19.57 -8.39 3.51
C ILE A 55 20.64 -7.69 2.68
N SER A 56 21.76 -8.37 2.38
CA SER A 56 22.94 -7.76 1.75
C SER A 56 23.69 -8.72 0.81
N GLY A 57 24.84 -8.28 0.30
CA GLY A 57 25.77 -9.11 -0.46
C GLY A 57 25.23 -9.62 -1.79
N SER A 58 24.30 -8.92 -2.43
CA SER A 58 23.62 -9.38 -3.65
C SER A 58 22.77 -10.64 -3.45
N SER A 59 22.17 -10.79 -2.28
CA SER A 59 21.27 -11.91 -2.00
C SER A 59 20.14 -11.98 -3.01
N ASN A 60 19.80 -13.20 -3.43
CA ASN A 60 18.86 -13.44 -4.52
C ASN A 60 17.72 -14.37 -4.06
N PHE A 61 16.49 -13.96 -4.32
CA PHE A 61 15.27 -14.70 -4.00
C PHE A 61 14.48 -14.97 -5.29
N GLN A 62 14.31 -16.25 -5.62
CA GLN A 62 13.54 -16.67 -6.79
C GLN A 62 12.41 -17.61 -6.41
N ASN A 63 11.22 -17.36 -6.94
CA ASN A 63 10.02 -18.17 -6.66
C ASN A 63 9.78 -18.36 -5.14
N CYS A 64 10.06 -17.33 -4.35
CA CYS A 64 9.92 -17.38 -2.90
C CYS A 64 8.61 -16.76 -2.45
N ASN A 65 8.10 -17.25 -1.30
CA ASN A 65 6.92 -16.72 -0.66
C ASN A 65 7.29 -16.06 0.68
N PHE A 66 6.84 -14.83 0.88
CA PHE A 66 6.98 -14.06 2.11
C PHE A 66 5.61 -13.78 2.69
N GLU A 67 5.33 -14.29 3.87
CA GLU A 67 4.04 -14.13 4.56
C GLU A 67 4.25 -13.55 5.96
N ARG A 68 3.51 -12.47 6.29
CA ARG A 68 3.55 -11.84 7.62
C ARG A 68 4.96 -11.56 8.13
N SER A 69 5.84 -11.18 7.23
CA SER A 69 7.26 -10.96 7.50
C SER A 69 7.63 -9.49 7.44
N CYS A 70 8.73 -9.10 8.05
CA CYS A 70 9.22 -7.72 7.99
C CYS A 70 10.70 -7.67 7.58
N VAL A 71 11.06 -6.56 6.91
CA VAL A 71 12.42 -6.28 6.47
C VAL A 71 12.80 -4.88 6.93
N THR A 72 13.92 -4.77 7.67
CA THR A 72 14.38 -3.48 8.22
C THR A 72 15.41 -2.82 7.31
N LYS A 73 16.29 -3.59 6.69
CA LYS A 73 17.31 -3.03 5.80
C LYS A 73 17.58 -3.93 4.60
N ILE A 74 17.71 -3.32 3.42
CA ILE A 74 18.19 -3.97 2.21
C ILE A 74 19.38 -3.17 1.67
N ASP A 75 20.58 -3.72 1.77
CA ASP A 75 21.78 -3.12 1.20
C ASP A 75 21.87 -3.45 -0.31
N LYS A 76 21.77 -4.76 -0.65
CA LYS A 76 21.69 -5.17 -2.04
C LYS A 76 20.98 -6.51 -2.17
N ALA A 77 19.80 -6.52 -2.84
CA ALA A 77 19.02 -7.73 -3.03
C ALA A 77 18.24 -7.74 -4.36
N TYR A 78 17.93 -8.95 -4.82
CA TYR A 78 17.16 -9.21 -6.02
C TYR A 78 16.01 -10.16 -5.70
N PHE A 79 14.80 -9.77 -6.10
CA PHE A 79 13.59 -10.57 -5.93
C PHE A 79 12.95 -10.83 -7.29
N LYS A 80 12.73 -12.09 -7.64
CA LYS A 80 12.13 -12.46 -8.90
C LYS A 80 11.10 -13.57 -8.73
N HIS A 81 9.91 -13.36 -9.32
CA HIS A 81 8.78 -14.28 -9.20
C HIS A 81 8.43 -14.59 -7.74
N CYS A 82 8.54 -13.61 -6.85
CA CYS A 82 8.21 -13.77 -5.45
C CYS A 82 6.78 -13.29 -5.16
N TYR A 83 6.20 -13.85 -4.09
CA TYR A 83 4.91 -13.42 -3.56
C TYR A 83 5.10 -12.83 -2.15
N PHE A 84 4.53 -11.66 -1.93
CA PHE A 84 4.61 -10.94 -0.66
C PHE A 84 3.20 -10.72 -0.12
N GLU A 85 2.86 -11.39 0.98
CA GLU A 85 1.59 -11.26 1.66
C GLU A 85 1.77 -10.72 3.07
N SER A 86 1.12 -9.60 3.38
CA SER A 86 1.20 -8.97 4.70
C SER A 86 2.65 -8.70 5.14
N VAL A 87 3.50 -8.28 4.20
CA VAL A 87 4.90 -7.97 4.46
C VAL A 87 5.06 -6.48 4.75
N SER A 88 5.88 -6.14 5.74
CA SER A 88 6.21 -4.76 6.05
C SER A 88 7.67 -4.43 5.71
N MET A 89 7.84 -3.39 4.88
CA MET A 89 9.11 -2.69 4.63
C MET A 89 9.01 -1.23 5.11
N SER A 90 8.14 -0.97 6.06
CA SER A 90 7.91 0.35 6.63
C SER A 90 9.07 0.75 7.55
N ARG A 91 9.49 2.02 7.50
CA ARG A 91 10.62 2.55 8.28
C ARG A 91 11.93 1.82 8.04
N SER A 92 12.08 1.27 6.84
CA SER A 92 13.27 0.51 6.43
C SER A 92 14.32 1.42 5.79
N GLU A 93 15.50 0.88 5.55
CA GLU A 93 16.53 1.48 4.71
C GLU A 93 16.79 0.56 3.51
N ILE A 94 16.63 1.09 2.29
CA ILE A 94 16.88 0.36 1.05
C ILE A 94 17.97 1.09 0.27
N VAL A 95 19.17 0.53 0.25
CA VAL A 95 20.29 1.04 -0.54
C VAL A 95 20.13 0.60 -2.00
N TYR A 96 19.86 -0.68 -2.23
CA TYR A 96 19.55 -1.18 -3.55
C TYR A 96 18.63 -2.40 -3.47
N ALA A 97 17.52 -2.38 -4.19
CA ALA A 97 16.69 -3.56 -4.45
C ALA A 97 16.16 -3.56 -5.88
N ASP A 98 16.16 -4.73 -6.51
CA ASP A 98 15.55 -4.98 -7.82
C ASP A 98 14.48 -6.05 -7.66
N ILE A 99 13.23 -5.67 -7.94
CA ILE A 99 12.04 -6.48 -7.70
C ILE A 99 11.31 -6.67 -9.03
N GLN A 100 11.32 -7.90 -9.54
CA GLN A 100 10.80 -8.24 -10.85
C GLN A 100 9.78 -9.37 -10.80
N LYS A 101 8.67 -9.20 -11.53
CA LYS A 101 7.62 -10.21 -11.69
C LYS A 101 7.13 -10.77 -10.36
N CYS A 102 7.02 -9.89 -9.37
CA CYS A 102 6.53 -10.22 -8.04
C CYS A 102 5.10 -9.77 -7.86
N ALA A 103 4.38 -10.41 -6.94
CA ALA A 103 3.05 -10.00 -6.52
C ALA A 103 3.05 -9.59 -5.04
N PHE A 104 2.30 -8.54 -4.73
CA PHE A 104 2.19 -7.97 -3.39
C PHE A 104 0.72 -7.88 -2.99
N THR A 105 0.40 -8.36 -1.82
CA THR A 105 -0.95 -8.33 -1.24
C THR A 105 -0.90 -7.91 0.22
N ASN A 106 -1.80 -7.04 0.67
CA ASN A 106 -1.89 -6.55 2.06
C ASN A 106 -0.55 -6.08 2.65
N SER A 107 0.38 -5.59 1.84
CA SER A 107 1.73 -5.26 2.27
C SER A 107 1.92 -3.76 2.47
N ILE A 108 2.70 -3.37 3.48
CA ILE A 108 3.08 -1.98 3.73
C ILE A 108 4.48 -1.78 3.15
N LEU A 109 4.54 -1.14 1.99
CA LEU A 109 5.80 -0.84 1.34
C LEU A 109 6.09 0.66 1.42
N LEU A 110 7.34 0.99 1.71
CA LEU A 110 7.90 2.33 1.55
C LEU A 110 7.36 3.42 2.51
N ASN A 111 6.53 3.10 3.48
CA ASN A 111 6.08 4.06 4.48
C ASN A 111 7.26 4.49 5.37
N LYS A 112 7.65 5.78 5.30
CA LYS A 112 8.82 6.34 6.03
C LYS A 112 10.11 5.56 5.76
N THR A 113 10.24 4.98 4.57
CA THR A 113 11.41 4.19 4.14
C THR A 113 12.41 5.09 3.45
N LYS A 114 13.67 5.01 3.85
CA LYS A 114 14.78 5.68 3.16
C LYS A 114 15.22 4.83 1.98
N ILE A 115 15.22 5.38 0.78
CA ILE A 115 15.50 4.65 -0.46
C ILE A 115 16.56 5.39 -1.26
N ASP A 116 17.66 4.69 -1.59
CA ASP A 116 18.65 5.17 -2.55
C ASP A 116 18.29 4.67 -3.96
N VAL A 117 18.09 3.36 -4.13
CA VAL A 117 17.65 2.76 -5.41
C VAL A 117 16.70 1.60 -5.17
N LEU A 118 15.49 1.71 -5.66
CA LEU A 118 14.50 0.62 -5.66
C LEU A 118 13.85 0.53 -7.04
N ILE A 119 13.99 -0.61 -7.69
CA ILE A 119 13.47 -0.85 -9.04
C ILE A 119 12.32 -1.83 -8.98
N PHE A 120 11.17 -1.43 -9.51
CA PHE A 120 10.02 -2.29 -9.75
C PHE A 120 9.86 -2.52 -11.25
N PHE A 121 9.80 -3.77 -11.68
CA PHE A 121 9.61 -4.15 -13.07
C PHE A 121 8.62 -5.31 -13.20
N ASP A 122 7.57 -5.14 -13.98
CA ASP A 122 6.58 -6.19 -14.29
C ASP A 122 5.95 -6.83 -13.03
N ASN A 123 5.64 -6.01 -12.01
CA ASN A 123 5.07 -6.47 -10.76
C ASN A 123 3.55 -6.26 -10.71
N ILE A 124 2.87 -7.06 -9.90
CA ILE A 124 1.45 -6.94 -9.61
C ILE A 124 1.29 -6.45 -8.17
N PHE A 125 0.59 -5.33 -7.99
CA PHE A 125 0.26 -4.78 -6.69
C PHE A 125 -1.24 -4.94 -6.47
N GLU A 126 -1.61 -5.82 -5.55
CA GLU A 126 -3.00 -6.13 -5.23
C GLU A 126 -3.56 -5.22 -4.13
N ARG A 127 -4.84 -5.40 -3.84
CA ARG A 127 -5.64 -4.63 -2.88
C ARG A 127 -5.01 -4.54 -1.49
N LYS A 128 -5.22 -3.41 -0.80
CA LYS A 128 -4.75 -3.09 0.56
C LYS A 128 -3.23 -2.97 0.69
N MET A 129 -2.60 -2.39 -0.32
CA MET A 129 -1.21 -2.00 -0.20
C MET A 129 -1.08 -0.55 0.23
N GLU A 130 -0.24 -0.29 1.23
CA GLU A 130 0.27 1.05 1.48
C GLU A 130 1.59 1.22 0.72
N LEU A 131 1.48 1.81 -0.47
CA LEU A 131 2.63 2.15 -1.30
C LEU A 131 2.86 3.68 -1.25
N ASN A 132 3.48 4.16 -0.18
CA ASN A 132 3.78 5.59 -0.02
C ASN A 132 5.06 5.99 -0.74
N VAL A 133 5.08 5.82 -2.06
CA VAL A 133 6.23 6.20 -2.91
C VAL A 133 6.39 7.72 -2.99
N PHE A 134 5.29 8.44 -2.79
CA PHE A 134 5.20 9.90 -2.95
C PHE A 134 4.60 10.58 -1.73
N ASP A 135 5.03 10.22 -0.54
CA ASP A 135 4.72 11.00 0.64
C ASP A 135 5.31 12.41 0.46
N LEU A 136 4.47 13.42 0.50
CA LEU A 136 4.89 14.82 0.34
C LEU A 136 5.86 15.28 1.44
N GLU A 137 5.83 14.63 2.60
CA GLU A 137 6.73 14.93 3.71
C GLU A 137 8.11 14.25 3.56
N THR A 138 8.15 13.09 2.87
CA THR A 138 9.39 12.34 2.63
C THR A 138 9.39 11.77 1.21
N PRO A 139 9.74 12.56 0.19
CA PRO A 139 9.81 12.07 -1.18
C PRO A 139 10.86 10.96 -1.28
N ASN A 140 10.49 9.84 -1.91
CA ASN A 140 11.38 8.71 -2.19
C ASN A 140 11.88 8.77 -3.64
N PRO A 141 12.84 9.63 -3.99
CA PRO A 141 13.28 9.82 -5.36
C PRO A 141 14.00 8.62 -5.94
N GLY A 142 14.41 7.67 -5.09
CA GLY A 142 15.11 6.46 -5.49
C GLY A 142 14.20 5.32 -5.94
N ALA A 143 12.88 5.42 -5.77
CA ALA A 143 11.95 4.41 -6.24
C ALA A 143 11.66 4.58 -7.74
N ILE A 144 12.00 3.58 -8.54
CA ILE A 144 11.89 3.59 -10.00
C ILE A 144 10.88 2.52 -10.42
N PHE A 145 9.74 2.96 -10.93
CA PHE A 145 8.77 2.07 -11.58
C PHE A 145 9.08 2.00 -13.07
N ARG A 146 9.54 0.85 -13.52
CA ARG A 146 9.76 0.56 -14.94
C ARG A 146 8.49 -0.01 -15.58
N GLU A 147 8.53 -0.21 -16.87
CA GLU A 147 7.41 -0.69 -17.69
C GLU A 147 6.73 -1.95 -17.13
N ASN A 148 5.44 -2.09 -17.42
CA ASN A 148 4.59 -3.27 -17.13
C ASN A 148 4.28 -3.54 -15.65
N ASN A 149 4.56 -2.63 -14.72
CA ASN A 149 3.99 -2.79 -13.39
C ASN A 149 2.46 -2.63 -13.47
N THR A 150 1.75 -3.66 -13.07
CA THR A 150 0.30 -3.64 -12.97
C THR A 150 -0.07 -3.39 -11.51
N ILE A 151 -0.70 -2.26 -11.26
CA ILE A 151 -1.42 -2.05 -10.02
C ILE A 151 -2.83 -2.55 -10.31
N ASP A 152 -3.26 -3.57 -9.59
CA ASP A 152 -4.58 -4.14 -9.80
C ASP A 152 -5.65 -3.14 -9.34
N PHE A 153 -6.22 -2.45 -10.31
CA PHE A 153 -7.37 -1.55 -10.15
C PHE A 153 -8.70 -2.28 -10.29
N THR A 154 -8.71 -3.58 -10.44
CA THR A 154 -9.92 -4.38 -10.70
C THR A 154 -10.96 -4.28 -9.58
N HIS A 155 -10.65 -3.54 -8.52
CA HIS A 155 -11.56 -3.31 -7.40
C HIS A 155 -12.46 -2.07 -7.57
N LEU A 156 -12.23 -1.23 -8.57
CA LEU A 156 -13.19 -0.19 -8.93
C LEU A 156 -14.18 -0.77 -9.95
N PRO A 157 -15.45 -0.99 -9.55
CA PRO A 157 -16.44 -1.53 -10.46
C PRO A 157 -16.53 -0.74 -11.76
N ALA A 158 -16.68 -1.43 -12.91
CA ALA A 158 -16.87 -0.77 -14.20
C ALA A 158 -18.19 -0.02 -14.26
N ASP A 159 -19.20 -0.50 -13.55
CA ASP A 159 -20.51 0.09 -13.43
C ASP A 159 -20.55 1.20 -12.36
N THR A 160 -21.73 1.76 -12.15
CA THR A 160 -22.02 2.68 -11.06
C THR A 160 -21.93 1.94 -9.72
N PHE A 161 -21.22 2.52 -8.75
CA PHE A 161 -21.06 1.93 -7.41
C PHE A 161 -21.04 3.01 -6.32
N THR A 162 -21.13 2.58 -5.07
CA THR A 162 -21.10 3.43 -3.89
C THR A 162 -19.70 3.51 -3.30
N GLY A 163 -19.33 4.71 -2.84
CA GLY A 163 -18.13 4.96 -2.04
C GLY A 163 -18.42 5.88 -0.86
N TYR A 164 -17.44 6.11 -0.04
CA TYR A 164 -17.55 6.87 1.22
C TYR A 164 -16.50 7.96 1.28
N LYS A 165 -16.93 9.21 1.53
CA LYS A 165 -16.04 10.36 1.56
C LYS A 165 -16.09 11.06 2.91
N VAL A 166 -14.93 11.22 3.53
CA VAL A 166 -14.78 12.01 4.74
C VAL A 166 -14.81 13.50 4.40
N VAL A 167 -15.63 14.25 5.13
CA VAL A 167 -15.76 15.71 5.03
C VAL A 167 -15.87 16.33 6.42
N GLU A 168 -15.64 17.62 6.52
CA GLU A 168 -15.92 18.41 7.71
C GLU A 168 -17.30 19.03 7.59
N TYR A 169 -18.04 19.12 8.71
CA TYR A 169 -19.30 19.82 8.77
C TYR A 169 -19.40 20.60 10.09
N GLY A 170 -20.32 21.59 10.11
CA GLY A 170 -20.51 22.45 11.27
C GLY A 170 -19.89 23.83 11.12
N THR A 171 -20.55 24.82 11.70
CA THR A 171 -20.15 26.25 11.66
C THR A 171 -19.44 26.72 12.91
N THR A 172 -19.40 25.88 13.93
CA THR A 172 -18.79 26.19 15.23
C THR A 172 -17.62 25.25 15.49
N LYS A 173 -16.44 25.83 15.62
CA LYS A 173 -15.32 25.12 16.25
C LYS A 173 -15.75 24.81 17.68
N THR A 174 -16.18 23.59 17.95
CA THR A 174 -16.32 23.11 19.32
C THR A 174 -14.93 23.07 19.96
N GLU A 175 -14.83 23.31 21.26
CA GLU A 175 -13.55 23.29 22.01
C GLU A 175 -12.79 21.96 21.86
N ASN A 176 -13.41 20.92 21.31
CA ASN A 176 -12.90 19.54 21.23
C ASN A 176 -12.55 19.06 19.82
N GLY A 177 -12.53 19.90 18.77
CA GLY A 177 -12.08 19.47 17.46
C GLY A 177 -13.08 19.73 16.32
N LYS A 178 -12.77 19.17 15.18
CA LYS A 178 -13.59 19.27 13.96
C LYS A 178 -14.65 18.16 13.96
N ASP A 179 -15.88 18.52 13.61
CA ASP A 179 -16.91 17.53 13.37
C ASP A 179 -16.74 16.94 11.98
N TYR A 180 -16.63 15.62 11.88
CA TYR A 180 -16.51 14.89 10.64
C TYR A 180 -17.83 14.22 10.27
N ALA A 181 -18.12 14.19 8.97
CA ALA A 181 -19.19 13.41 8.38
C ALA A 181 -18.65 12.46 7.31
N ILE A 182 -19.37 11.39 7.10
CA ILE A 182 -19.14 10.45 6.01
C ILE A 182 -20.24 10.66 4.97
N LEU A 183 -19.87 11.20 3.81
CA LEU A 183 -20.77 11.27 2.68
C LEU A 183 -20.86 9.90 2.02
N VAL A 184 -22.07 9.42 1.81
CA VAL A 184 -22.36 8.31 0.91
C VAL A 184 -22.40 8.87 -0.50
N VAL A 185 -21.44 8.49 -1.34
CA VAL A 185 -21.34 9.00 -2.71
C VAL A 185 -21.50 7.88 -3.73
N GLN A 186 -22.16 8.17 -4.82
CA GLN A 186 -22.26 7.31 -5.98
C GLN A 186 -21.23 7.73 -7.02
N ILE A 187 -20.42 6.82 -7.45
CA ILE A 187 -19.47 7.00 -8.54
C ILE A 187 -20.13 6.52 -9.84
N PRO A 188 -20.50 7.44 -10.75
CA PRO A 188 -21.16 7.07 -11.99
C PRO A 188 -20.27 6.20 -12.88
N ALA A 189 -20.88 5.35 -13.71
CA ALA A 189 -20.15 4.51 -14.67
C ALA A 189 -19.30 5.35 -15.65
N CYS A 190 -19.74 6.57 -15.99
CA CYS A 190 -19.00 7.49 -16.86
C CYS A 190 -17.87 8.26 -16.17
N ALA A 191 -17.74 8.20 -14.83
CA ALA A 191 -16.70 8.91 -14.12
C ALA A 191 -15.33 8.30 -14.43
N GLN A 192 -14.34 9.16 -14.70
CA GLN A 192 -12.93 8.74 -14.65
C GLN A 192 -12.59 8.46 -13.18
N ARG A 193 -11.92 7.34 -12.94
CA ARG A 193 -11.66 6.88 -11.58
C ARG A 193 -10.38 6.07 -11.52
N VAL A 194 -9.70 6.16 -10.39
CA VAL A 194 -8.46 5.44 -10.13
C VAL A 194 -8.33 5.14 -8.64
N CYS A 195 -7.81 3.97 -8.32
CA CYS A 195 -7.44 3.58 -6.96
C CYS A 195 -5.92 3.46 -6.89
N ALA A 196 -5.30 4.31 -6.10
CA ALA A 196 -3.84 4.36 -6.01
C ALA A 196 -3.27 3.35 -4.99
N THR A 197 -3.99 3.08 -3.90
CA THR A 197 -3.43 2.42 -2.73
C THR A 197 -4.37 1.39 -2.11
N GLY A 198 -5.32 0.88 -2.86
CA GLY A 198 -6.14 -0.26 -2.46
C GLY A 198 -7.37 0.04 -1.62
N TYR A 199 -7.41 1.07 -0.82
CA TYR A 199 -8.58 1.44 -0.01
C TYR A 199 -9.09 2.87 -0.26
N LYS A 200 -8.21 3.78 -0.69
CA LYS A 200 -8.53 5.17 -1.02
C LYS A 200 -8.45 5.40 -2.52
N ALA A 201 -9.58 5.64 -3.12
CA ALA A 201 -9.73 5.92 -4.54
C ALA A 201 -10.02 7.40 -4.79
N ARG A 202 -9.97 7.82 -6.05
CA ARG A 202 -10.41 9.14 -6.49
C ARG A 202 -11.17 9.07 -7.81
N ALA A 203 -12.08 10.02 -8.01
CA ALA A 203 -12.84 10.18 -9.23
C ALA A 203 -12.86 11.65 -9.69
N ASP A 204 -13.17 11.87 -10.96
CA ASP A 204 -13.40 13.21 -11.52
C ASP A 204 -14.76 13.76 -11.13
N GLN A 205 -15.73 12.90 -10.81
CA GLN A 205 -17.06 13.28 -10.39
C GLN A 205 -17.72 12.24 -9.48
N VAL A 206 -18.58 12.71 -8.59
CA VAL A 206 -19.40 11.86 -7.72
C VAL A 206 -20.80 12.48 -7.54
N LYS A 207 -21.82 11.66 -7.34
CA LYS A 207 -23.14 12.11 -6.90
C LYS A 207 -23.28 11.88 -5.40
N VAL A 208 -23.65 12.90 -4.64
CA VAL A 208 -23.85 12.80 -3.18
C VAL A 208 -25.22 12.20 -2.90
N LEU A 209 -25.26 11.03 -2.25
CA LEU A 209 -26.51 10.33 -1.94
C LEU A 209 -27.03 10.67 -0.54
N GLY A 210 -26.12 10.89 0.41
CA GLY A 210 -26.46 11.14 1.81
C GLY A 210 -25.24 11.50 2.62
N ALA A 211 -25.45 11.81 3.90
CA ALA A 211 -24.43 12.04 4.89
C ALA A 211 -24.79 11.37 6.21
N GLU A 212 -23.82 10.86 6.91
CA GLU A 212 -23.97 10.21 8.22
C GLU A 212 -22.77 10.52 9.12
N ASP A 213 -22.99 10.39 10.43
CA ASP A 213 -21.89 10.46 11.40
C ASP A 213 -21.07 9.14 11.42
N VAL A 214 -20.07 9.07 12.30
CA VAL A 214 -19.21 7.89 12.44
C VAL A 214 -19.96 6.67 13.00
N GLU A 215 -21.04 6.90 13.74
CA GLU A 215 -21.94 5.85 14.26
C GLU A 215 -22.98 5.38 13.23
N GLY A 216 -23.12 6.11 12.11
CA GLY A 216 -24.04 5.79 11.03
C GLY A 216 -25.42 6.45 11.15
N HIS A 217 -25.59 7.44 12.00
CA HIS A 217 -26.83 8.20 12.08
C HIS A 217 -26.90 9.21 10.93
N PRO A 218 -28.05 9.33 10.25
CA PRO A 218 -28.21 10.29 9.17
C PRO A 218 -28.02 11.74 9.64
N LEU A 219 -27.30 12.51 8.85
CA LEU A 219 -27.08 13.93 9.06
C LEU A 219 -28.02 14.79 8.18
N PRO A 220 -28.21 16.07 8.52
CA PRO A 220 -29.14 16.95 7.80
C PRO A 220 -28.89 17.03 6.30
N MET A 221 -29.96 17.02 5.49
CA MET A 221 -29.91 17.05 4.03
C MET A 221 -29.77 18.45 3.43
N ASP A 222 -30.07 19.47 4.20
CA ASP A 222 -30.15 20.87 3.78
C ASP A 222 -28.88 21.68 4.05
N ILE A 223 -27.85 21.06 4.55
CA ILE A 223 -26.54 21.69 4.82
C ILE A 223 -25.56 21.43 3.71
N ILE A 224 -24.48 22.23 3.69
CA ILE A 224 -23.35 22.08 2.78
C ILE A 224 -22.20 21.45 3.57
N TYR A 225 -21.67 20.37 3.05
CA TYR A 225 -20.49 19.70 3.57
C TYR A 225 -19.24 20.16 2.81
N TYR A 226 -18.09 20.23 3.46
CA TYR A 226 -16.88 20.74 2.83
C TYR A 226 -15.72 19.73 2.95
N SER A 227 -14.95 19.64 1.89
CA SER A 227 -13.65 18.95 1.95
C SER A 227 -12.68 19.76 2.80
N SER A 228 -12.01 19.13 3.76
CA SER A 228 -11.08 19.77 4.70
C SER A 228 -9.91 20.48 4.05
N LEU A 229 -9.40 19.95 2.93
CA LEU A 229 -8.16 20.46 2.29
C LEU A 229 -8.42 21.47 1.16
N TYR A 230 -9.51 21.30 0.41
CA TYR A 230 -9.73 22.08 -0.83
C TYR A 230 -10.98 22.93 -0.82
N GLY A 231 -11.74 22.91 0.26
CA GLY A 231 -12.96 23.70 0.37
C GLY A 231 -14.07 23.32 -0.63
N THR A 232 -13.94 22.16 -1.30
CA THR A 232 -14.97 21.68 -2.23
C THR A 232 -16.29 21.47 -1.49
N ALA A 233 -17.37 22.07 -1.99
CA ALA A 233 -18.69 21.98 -1.41
C ALA A 233 -19.45 20.76 -1.94
N TYR A 234 -20.13 20.06 -1.05
CA TYR A 234 -20.97 18.90 -1.34
C TYR A 234 -22.38 19.14 -0.82
N ARG A 235 -23.38 18.98 -1.69
CA ARG A 235 -24.82 19.00 -1.32
C ARG A 235 -25.44 17.67 -1.67
N ILE A 236 -26.26 17.16 -0.78
CA ILE A 236 -26.98 15.91 -1.01
C ILE A 236 -27.89 16.05 -2.24
N GLY A 237 -27.85 15.05 -3.12
CA GLY A 237 -28.58 15.02 -4.39
C GLY A 237 -27.80 15.57 -5.59
N GLU A 238 -26.76 16.38 -5.38
CA GLU A 238 -25.99 17.01 -6.47
C GLU A 238 -24.84 16.12 -6.96
N ILE A 239 -24.46 16.37 -8.22
CA ILE A 239 -23.22 15.84 -8.80
C ILE A 239 -22.12 16.89 -8.58
N VAL A 240 -21.03 16.47 -7.98
CA VAL A 240 -19.85 17.31 -7.74
C VAL A 240 -18.73 16.85 -8.67
N HIS A 241 -18.10 17.81 -9.33
CA HIS A 241 -16.95 17.60 -10.21
C HIS A 241 -15.67 18.06 -9.53
N ALA A 242 -14.60 17.35 -9.74
CA ALA A 242 -13.27 17.80 -9.35
C ALA A 242 -12.79 18.92 -10.28
N ASP A 243 -12.15 19.94 -9.76
CA ASP A 243 -11.55 21.01 -10.59
C ASP A 243 -10.48 20.45 -11.54
N LYS A 244 -9.76 19.45 -11.09
CA LYS A 244 -8.76 18.70 -11.85
C LYS A 244 -8.82 17.23 -11.46
N PHE A 245 -8.47 16.35 -12.39
CA PHE A 245 -8.37 14.92 -12.14
C PHE A 245 -7.01 14.42 -12.61
N ASP A 246 -6.31 13.69 -11.74
CA ASP A 246 -5.07 13.01 -12.07
C ASP A 246 -5.35 11.50 -12.15
N SER A 247 -5.18 10.94 -13.33
CA SER A 247 -5.37 9.52 -13.59
C SER A 247 -4.14 8.66 -13.24
N ASN A 248 -3.03 9.28 -12.77
CA ASN A 248 -1.82 8.54 -12.43
C ASN A 248 -2.03 7.72 -11.15
N PRO A 249 -2.10 6.40 -11.25
CA PRO A 249 -2.35 5.52 -10.11
C PRO A 249 -1.21 5.49 -9.08
N LEU A 250 -0.02 5.90 -9.47
CA LEU A 250 1.15 5.92 -8.60
C LEU A 250 1.16 7.11 -7.63
N GLN A 251 0.22 8.05 -7.81
CA GLN A 251 0.07 9.22 -6.93
C GLN A 251 -1.11 9.03 -5.98
N GLY A 252 -0.84 8.77 -4.70
CA GLY A 252 -1.87 8.55 -3.68
C GLY A 252 -2.64 9.81 -3.32
N CYS A 253 -1.98 10.96 -3.17
CA CYS A 253 -2.57 12.24 -2.83
C CYS A 253 -2.34 13.26 -3.95
N THR A 254 -3.32 13.41 -4.84
CA THR A 254 -3.29 14.34 -5.97
C THR A 254 -4.69 14.82 -6.33
N ASN A 255 -4.88 15.46 -7.47
CA ASN A 255 -6.15 16.02 -7.92
C ASN A 255 -7.24 14.97 -8.15
N GLY A 256 -8.45 15.26 -7.71
CA GLY A 256 -9.63 14.42 -7.80
C GLY A 256 -10.45 14.42 -6.52
N ILE A 257 -11.66 13.88 -6.57
CA ILE A 257 -12.50 13.66 -5.40
C ILE A 257 -12.13 12.33 -4.78
N HIS A 258 -11.41 12.37 -3.65
CA HIS A 258 -11.00 11.18 -2.91
C HIS A 258 -12.16 10.58 -2.13
N PHE A 259 -12.29 9.25 -2.16
CA PHE A 259 -13.28 8.47 -1.43
C PHE A 259 -12.71 7.10 -1.05
N PHE A 260 -13.39 6.41 -0.15
CA PHE A 260 -13.07 5.04 0.28
C PHE A 260 -14.06 4.06 -0.33
N LEU A 261 -13.62 2.84 -0.59
CA LEU A 261 -14.49 1.78 -1.11
C LEU A 261 -15.31 1.13 0.00
N ASP A 262 -14.75 1.11 1.21
CA ASP A 262 -15.40 0.58 2.40
C ASP A 262 -15.66 1.72 3.40
N LYS A 263 -16.82 1.66 4.07
CA LYS A 263 -17.19 2.64 5.10
C LYS A 263 -16.25 2.58 6.29
N GLN A 264 -15.80 1.39 6.69
CA GLN A 264 -14.90 1.22 7.81
C GLN A 264 -13.55 1.90 7.54
N ASP A 265 -13.04 1.82 6.31
CA ASP A 265 -11.81 2.52 5.92
C ASP A 265 -11.95 4.06 6.05
N ALA A 266 -13.15 4.61 5.79
CA ALA A 266 -13.44 6.02 5.99
C ALA A 266 -13.48 6.41 7.49
N ILE A 267 -14.06 5.55 8.33
CA ILE A 267 -14.09 5.72 9.79
C ILE A 267 -12.67 5.66 10.37
N ASP A 268 -11.91 4.66 10.00
CA ASP A 268 -10.53 4.47 10.46
C ASP A 268 -9.63 5.67 10.10
N TYR A 269 -9.87 6.27 8.92
CA TYR A 269 -9.16 7.48 8.49
C TYR A 269 -9.43 8.72 9.36
N ILE A 270 -10.63 8.82 9.98
CA ILE A 270 -10.98 9.91 10.91
C ILE A 270 -10.31 9.69 12.27
N MET A 271 -10.15 8.44 12.69
CA MET A 271 -9.69 8.07 14.03
C MET A 271 -8.17 8.09 14.17
N HIS A 272 -7.42 8.21 13.09
CA HIS A 272 -5.95 8.26 13.03
C HIS A 272 -5.42 9.60 12.49
#